data_f14ccec3a8189256106ce5a601578e7e
#
_entry.id   f14ccec3a8189256106ce5a601578e7e
#
_cell.length_a   1.000
_cell.length_b   1.000
_cell.length_c   1.000
_cell.angle_alpha   90.00
_cell.angle_beta   90.00
_cell.angle_gamma   90.00
#
_symmetry.space_group_name_H-M   'P 1'
#
loop_
_entity.id
_entity.type
_entity.pdbx_description
1 polymer ?
#
loop_
_entity_poly.entity_id
_entity_poly.type
_entity_poly.pdbx_seq_one_letter_code
_entity_poly.pdbx_strand_id
1 'polypeptide(L)'
;MFYPVIKKALFQLDPERAHELTFQQLRRITNTPFEFLVRQSVPTKPVTCMGLSFKNPLGLAAGLDKDGECIDALGAMGFGFIEVGTVTPRPQSGNDKPRLFRVVEVEGLINRMGFNNKGVDYLVENVKKTRFGGVLGINIGKNKDTPVEQGKDDYLICMDKVYPHAGYIAINISSPNTPGLRSLQYGEALDDLLLAIKNKQTELKDKHQKYVPVAVKIAPDLSEEELIQIADSLVRHNIDGVIATNTTLDRKLIQGLNHCGQTGGLSGRPLQTSSTEIIRRLSQELAGRLPIIGVGGIDSLVAAREKMEAGASLVQIYSGFIFHGPRLIKDIVTHI
;
A
#
# COMPACT_ATOMS: atom_id res chain seq x y z
N MET A 1 8.19 -17.25 -16.52
CA MET A 1 7.64 -18.39 -17.27
C MET A 1 6.93 -19.44 -16.38
N PHE A 2 7.38 -19.69 -15.15
CA PHE A 2 6.82 -20.74 -14.28
C PHE A 2 5.69 -20.30 -13.33
N TYR A 3 5.37 -19.00 -13.26
CA TYR A 3 4.41 -18.50 -12.28
C TYR A 3 3.01 -19.17 -12.35
N PRO A 4 2.40 -19.46 -13.53
CA PRO A 4 1.11 -20.12 -13.57
C PRO A 4 1.09 -21.49 -12.88
N VAL A 5 2.19 -22.27 -12.98
CA VAL A 5 2.31 -23.57 -12.32
C VAL A 5 2.49 -23.39 -10.81
N ILE A 6 3.35 -22.46 -10.39
CA ILE A 6 3.56 -22.09 -8.98
C ILE A 6 2.25 -21.61 -8.36
N LYS A 7 1.52 -20.70 -9.07
CA LYS A 7 0.22 -20.20 -8.61
C LYS A 7 -0.76 -21.34 -8.39
N LYS A 8 -0.87 -22.28 -9.35
CA LYS A 8 -1.79 -23.44 -9.23
C LYS A 8 -1.51 -24.25 -7.95
N ALA A 9 -0.25 -24.49 -7.62
CA ALA A 9 0.14 -25.19 -6.40
C ALA A 9 -0.17 -24.36 -5.13
N LEU A 10 0.21 -23.08 -5.12
CA LEU A 10 -0.03 -22.19 -3.98
C LEU A 10 -1.52 -21.96 -3.71
N PHE A 11 -2.36 -21.99 -4.74
CA PHE A 11 -3.80 -21.77 -4.59
C PHE A 11 -4.54 -22.98 -4.00
N GLN A 12 -3.90 -24.16 -3.89
CA GLN A 12 -4.42 -25.30 -3.12
C GLN A 12 -4.24 -25.11 -1.60
N LEU A 13 -3.36 -24.21 -1.20
CA LEU A 13 -3.08 -23.94 0.21
C LEU A 13 -3.99 -22.80 0.73
N ASP A 14 -4.15 -22.75 2.07
CA ASP A 14 -4.69 -21.57 2.73
C ASP A 14 -3.94 -20.32 2.26
N PRO A 15 -4.64 -19.19 2.00
CA PRO A 15 -4.02 -17.99 1.44
C PRO A 15 -2.87 -17.42 2.28
N GLU A 16 -3.01 -17.40 3.61
CA GLU A 16 -1.98 -16.86 4.49
C GLU A 16 -0.78 -17.80 4.56
N ARG A 17 -1.01 -19.12 4.59
CA ARG A 17 0.06 -20.12 4.51
C ARG A 17 0.82 -20.06 3.19
N ALA A 18 0.11 -19.86 2.07
CA ALA A 18 0.75 -19.68 0.76
C ALA A 18 1.65 -18.43 0.75
N HIS A 19 1.20 -17.34 1.36
CA HIS A 19 2.00 -16.13 1.54
C HIS A 19 3.25 -16.39 2.37
N GLU A 20 3.12 -17.01 3.55
CA GLU A 20 4.24 -17.33 4.44
C GLU A 20 5.30 -18.20 3.74
N LEU A 21 4.88 -19.26 3.03
CA LEU A 21 5.77 -20.12 2.27
C LEU A 21 6.49 -19.37 1.15
N THR A 22 5.76 -18.52 0.39
CA THR A 22 6.36 -17.73 -0.68
C THR A 22 7.42 -16.78 -0.13
N PHE A 23 7.12 -16.07 0.95
CA PHE A 23 8.07 -15.15 1.59
C PHE A 23 9.29 -15.88 2.18
N GLN A 24 9.08 -17.05 2.76
CA GLN A 24 10.19 -17.89 3.22
C GLN A 24 11.14 -18.28 2.08
N GLN A 25 10.63 -18.63 0.90
CA GLN A 25 11.47 -18.96 -0.24
C GLN A 25 12.14 -17.69 -0.81
N LEU A 26 11.43 -16.59 -0.94
CA LEU A 26 12.01 -15.32 -1.40
C LEU A 26 13.19 -14.89 -0.52
N ARG A 27 13.06 -14.95 0.81
CA ARG A 27 14.18 -14.66 1.74
C ARG A 27 15.38 -15.58 1.55
N ARG A 28 15.15 -16.85 1.21
CA ARG A 28 16.24 -17.81 1.00
C ARG A 28 17.04 -17.55 -0.27
N ILE A 29 16.41 -17.03 -1.32
CA ILE A 29 17.05 -16.80 -2.61
C ILE A 29 17.60 -15.37 -2.76
N THR A 30 17.10 -14.43 -1.98
CA THR A 30 17.52 -13.01 -2.01
C THR A 30 19.01 -12.89 -1.68
N ASN A 31 19.72 -12.07 -2.44
CA ASN A 31 21.16 -11.83 -2.29
C ASN A 31 22.02 -13.11 -2.43
N THR A 32 21.50 -14.13 -3.11
CA THR A 32 22.23 -15.36 -3.47
C THR A 32 22.31 -15.49 -5.01
N PRO A 33 23.15 -16.40 -5.53
CA PRO A 33 23.17 -16.69 -6.96
C PRO A 33 21.80 -17.08 -7.54
N PHE A 34 20.89 -17.61 -6.71
CA PHE A 34 19.55 -18.04 -7.13
C PHE A 34 18.54 -16.89 -7.31
N GLU A 35 18.90 -15.65 -6.98
CA GLU A 35 18.03 -14.47 -7.18
C GLU A 35 17.62 -14.29 -8.65
N PHE A 36 18.40 -14.81 -9.61
CA PHE A 36 18.06 -14.78 -11.03
C PHE A 36 16.69 -15.44 -11.33
N LEU A 37 16.21 -16.34 -10.48
CA LEU A 37 14.89 -17.00 -10.63
C LEU A 37 13.72 -16.02 -10.53
N VAL A 38 13.90 -14.92 -9.80
CA VAL A 38 12.88 -13.87 -9.58
C VAL A 38 13.25 -12.55 -10.26
N ARG A 39 14.51 -12.34 -10.58
CA ARG A 39 15.00 -11.13 -11.25
C ARG A 39 14.44 -11.02 -12.67
N GLN A 40 13.94 -9.86 -13.01
CA GLN A 40 13.59 -9.55 -14.40
C GLN A 40 14.07 -8.14 -14.78
N SER A 41 14.42 -7.99 -16.05
CA SER A 41 14.74 -6.69 -16.64
C SER A 41 13.45 -6.01 -17.07
N VAL A 42 13.27 -4.78 -16.64
CA VAL A 42 12.22 -3.86 -17.08
C VAL A 42 12.85 -2.56 -17.55
N PRO A 43 12.24 -1.86 -18.51
CA PRO A 43 12.76 -0.56 -18.96
C PRO A 43 12.70 0.47 -17.82
N THR A 44 13.66 1.38 -17.82
CA THR A 44 13.62 2.55 -16.94
C THR A 44 12.73 3.61 -17.59
N LYS A 45 11.70 4.04 -16.89
CA LYS A 45 10.77 5.12 -17.27
C LYS A 45 10.64 6.08 -16.10
N PRO A 46 11.62 6.97 -15.88
CA PRO A 46 11.70 7.76 -14.66
C PRO A 46 10.53 8.74 -14.56
N VAL A 47 9.97 8.84 -13.36
CA VAL A 47 8.88 9.77 -13.02
C VAL A 47 9.27 10.52 -11.75
N THR A 48 9.10 11.84 -11.77
CA THR A 48 9.25 12.67 -10.57
C THR A 48 7.90 12.86 -9.90
N CYS A 49 7.80 12.51 -8.62
CA CYS A 49 6.59 12.66 -7.82
C CYS A 49 6.98 12.95 -6.37
N MET A 50 6.26 13.85 -5.67
CA MET A 50 6.59 14.25 -4.29
C MET A 50 8.06 14.68 -4.09
N GLY A 51 8.70 15.25 -5.11
CA GLY A 51 10.13 15.61 -5.08
C GLY A 51 11.10 14.43 -5.16
N LEU A 52 10.61 13.20 -5.37
CA LEU A 52 11.39 11.98 -5.50
C LEU A 52 11.45 11.51 -6.96
N SER A 53 12.57 10.88 -7.35
CA SER A 53 12.72 10.24 -8.66
C SER A 53 12.47 8.74 -8.55
N PHE A 54 11.46 8.26 -9.25
CA PHE A 54 11.06 6.85 -9.32
C PHE A 54 11.60 6.24 -10.62
N LYS A 55 12.15 5.02 -10.57
CA LYS A 55 12.70 4.33 -11.75
C LYS A 55 11.66 4.04 -12.83
N ASN A 56 10.44 3.77 -12.41
CA ASN A 56 9.23 3.63 -13.23
C ASN A 56 7.98 3.91 -12.37
N PRO A 57 6.82 4.16 -12.97
CA PRO A 57 5.62 4.57 -12.23
C PRO A 57 4.91 3.45 -11.48
N LEU A 58 5.38 2.18 -11.56
CA LEU A 58 4.70 1.04 -10.95
C LEU A 58 5.36 0.63 -9.63
N GLY A 59 4.58 0.63 -8.56
CA GLY A 59 5.01 0.19 -7.23
C GLY A 59 4.26 -1.02 -6.70
N LEU A 60 4.81 -1.58 -5.62
CA LEU A 60 4.12 -2.55 -4.78
C LEU A 60 3.38 -1.82 -3.66
N ALA A 61 2.09 -2.14 -3.49
CA ALA A 61 1.29 -1.59 -2.40
C ALA A 61 1.63 -2.23 -1.05
N ALA A 62 1.48 -1.47 0.03
CA ALA A 62 1.60 -1.95 1.41
C ALA A 62 0.69 -3.15 1.72
N GLY A 63 1.10 -3.97 2.67
CA GLY A 63 0.36 -5.13 3.16
C GLY A 63 0.90 -6.47 2.66
N LEU A 64 1.67 -6.51 1.58
CA LEU A 64 2.30 -7.73 1.09
C LEU A 64 3.57 -8.05 1.90
N ASP A 65 4.48 -7.10 2.02
CA ASP A 65 5.67 -7.19 2.89
C ASP A 65 5.52 -6.24 4.08
N LYS A 66 4.88 -6.72 5.15
CA LYS A 66 4.54 -5.88 6.30
C LYS A 66 5.73 -5.50 7.15
N ASP A 67 6.70 -6.39 7.20
CA ASP A 67 7.86 -6.28 8.08
C ASP A 67 9.17 -5.97 7.33
N GLY A 68 9.11 -5.70 6.01
CA GLY A 68 10.28 -5.38 5.19
C GLY A 68 11.26 -6.55 5.01
N GLU A 69 10.75 -7.78 5.00
CA GLU A 69 11.60 -8.99 4.96
C GLU A 69 12.03 -9.43 3.55
N CYS A 70 11.36 -8.93 2.50
CA CYS A 70 11.57 -9.36 1.12
C CYS A 70 11.78 -8.21 0.13
N ILE A 71 12.18 -7.03 0.60
CA ILE A 71 12.31 -5.81 -0.22
C ILE A 71 13.19 -6.06 -1.44
N ASP A 72 14.37 -6.67 -1.26
CA ASP A 72 15.34 -6.89 -2.35
C ASP A 72 14.79 -7.87 -3.39
N ALA A 73 14.17 -8.97 -2.97
CA ALA A 73 13.55 -9.93 -3.89
C ALA A 73 12.41 -9.31 -4.70
N LEU A 74 11.56 -8.53 -4.06
CA LEU A 74 10.46 -7.81 -4.71
C LEU A 74 11.01 -6.73 -5.65
N GLY A 75 12.05 -6.01 -5.24
CA GLY A 75 12.75 -5.04 -6.08
C GLY A 75 13.38 -5.66 -7.34
N ALA A 76 13.97 -6.86 -7.20
CA ALA A 76 14.53 -7.62 -8.31
C ALA A 76 13.48 -8.01 -9.37
N MET A 77 12.19 -8.06 -9.01
CA MET A 77 11.07 -8.30 -9.93
C MET A 77 10.72 -7.10 -10.81
N GLY A 78 11.34 -5.92 -10.58
CA GLY A 78 11.22 -4.75 -11.47
C GLY A 78 10.29 -3.63 -11.00
N PHE A 79 9.81 -3.66 -9.76
CA PHE A 79 9.08 -2.53 -9.19
C PHE A 79 9.94 -1.26 -9.15
N GLY A 80 9.39 -0.12 -9.54
CA GLY A 80 10.03 1.18 -9.45
C GLY A 80 10.13 1.69 -8.01
N PHE A 81 9.18 1.29 -7.18
CA PHE A 81 9.15 1.56 -5.75
C PHE A 81 8.39 0.46 -4.99
N ILE A 82 8.64 0.39 -3.70
CA ILE A 82 8.01 -0.61 -2.83
C ILE A 82 7.47 0.09 -1.60
N GLU A 83 6.24 -0.21 -1.21
CA GLU A 83 5.66 0.23 0.05
C GLU A 83 5.55 -0.96 1.00
N VAL A 84 6.32 -0.93 2.09
CA VAL A 84 6.29 -1.93 3.17
C VAL A 84 5.36 -1.48 4.30
N GLY A 85 4.98 -2.39 5.18
CA GLY A 85 4.00 -2.10 6.24
C GLY A 85 2.61 -2.64 5.85
N THR A 86 1.52 -2.31 6.53
CA THR A 86 1.43 -1.32 7.59
C THR A 86 2.09 -1.84 8.85
N VAL A 87 2.94 -1.02 9.43
CA VAL A 87 3.60 -1.29 10.70
C VAL A 87 3.01 -0.39 11.80
N THR A 88 3.02 -0.90 13.01
CA THR A 88 2.57 -0.18 14.23
C THR A 88 3.71 -0.04 15.22
N PRO A 89 3.64 0.88 16.21
CA PRO A 89 4.70 1.04 17.20
C PRO A 89 5.09 -0.26 17.88
N ARG A 90 4.10 -0.98 18.39
CA ARG A 90 4.28 -2.29 19.04
C ARG A 90 3.92 -3.42 18.08
N PRO A 91 4.54 -4.61 18.20
CA PRO A 91 4.10 -5.79 17.47
C PRO A 91 2.67 -6.17 17.84
N GLN A 92 1.92 -6.71 16.88
CA GLN A 92 0.58 -7.24 17.13
C GLN A 92 0.25 -8.39 16.18
N SER A 93 -0.52 -9.37 16.68
CA SER A 93 -0.91 -10.57 15.92
C SER A 93 -1.95 -10.28 14.82
N GLY A 94 -2.66 -9.13 14.92
CA GLY A 94 -3.81 -8.83 14.08
C GLY A 94 -5.09 -9.53 14.54
N ASN A 95 -6.04 -9.71 13.62
CA ASN A 95 -7.31 -10.37 13.89
C ASN A 95 -7.16 -11.90 13.81
N ASP A 96 -8.17 -12.64 14.36
CA ASP A 96 -8.18 -14.09 14.38
C ASP A 96 -8.23 -14.70 12.96
N LYS A 97 -7.60 -15.86 12.82
CA LYS A 97 -7.64 -16.68 11.59
C LYS A 97 -8.93 -17.55 11.55
N PRO A 98 -9.47 -17.83 10.35
CA PRO A 98 -9.04 -17.40 9.02
C PRO A 98 -9.41 -15.92 8.77
N ARG A 99 -8.52 -15.20 8.12
CA ARG A 99 -8.63 -13.74 7.90
C ARG A 99 -8.24 -13.27 6.50
N LEU A 100 -7.96 -14.21 5.60
CA LEU A 100 -7.65 -13.95 4.19
C LEU A 100 -8.36 -14.98 3.32
N PHE A 101 -9.13 -14.52 2.33
CA PHE A 101 -9.96 -15.36 1.48
C PHE A 101 -9.77 -14.96 0.01
N ARG A 102 -9.67 -15.95 -0.89
CA ARG A 102 -9.61 -15.73 -2.33
C ARG A 102 -11.01 -15.86 -2.93
N VAL A 103 -11.41 -14.88 -3.73
CA VAL A 103 -12.58 -14.94 -4.59
C VAL A 103 -12.05 -15.10 -6.02
N VAL A 104 -11.72 -16.35 -6.36
CA VAL A 104 -10.91 -16.66 -7.53
C VAL A 104 -11.63 -16.31 -8.83
N GLU A 105 -12.95 -16.44 -8.87
CA GLU A 105 -13.82 -16.20 -10.01
C GLU A 105 -13.72 -14.77 -10.56
N VAL A 106 -13.39 -13.84 -9.67
CA VAL A 106 -13.26 -12.40 -10.00
C VAL A 106 -11.87 -11.85 -9.69
N GLU A 107 -10.88 -12.71 -9.45
CA GLU A 107 -9.53 -12.32 -9.07
C GLU A 107 -9.50 -11.32 -7.89
N GLY A 108 -10.37 -11.60 -6.91
CA GLY A 108 -10.54 -10.80 -5.70
C GLY A 108 -9.94 -11.46 -4.46
N LEU A 109 -9.64 -10.63 -3.46
CA LEU A 109 -9.23 -11.06 -2.12
C LEU A 109 -10.06 -10.32 -1.07
N ILE A 110 -10.58 -11.05 -0.09
CA ILE A 110 -11.16 -10.45 1.11
C ILE A 110 -10.17 -10.65 2.25
N ASN A 111 -9.84 -9.59 2.96
CA ASN A 111 -8.96 -9.67 4.12
C ASN A 111 -9.49 -8.88 5.31
N ARG A 112 -9.23 -9.43 6.51
CA ARG A 112 -9.42 -8.78 7.80
C ARG A 112 -8.17 -8.94 8.67
N MET A 113 -6.99 -8.62 8.08
CA MET A 113 -5.68 -8.87 8.70
C MET A 113 -5.49 -8.15 10.04
N GLY A 114 -5.97 -6.90 10.18
CA GLY A 114 -5.87 -6.12 11.41
C GLY A 114 -4.44 -5.68 11.72
N PHE A 115 -3.66 -5.32 10.71
CA PHE A 115 -2.27 -4.86 10.83
C PHE A 115 -1.36 -5.80 11.62
N ASN A 116 -1.43 -7.13 11.35
CA ASN A 116 -0.48 -8.05 11.92
C ASN A 116 0.95 -7.70 11.47
N ASN A 117 1.84 -7.42 12.43
CA ASN A 117 3.22 -7.03 12.18
C ASN A 117 4.09 -7.25 13.43
N LYS A 118 5.40 -7.22 13.25
CA LYS A 118 6.40 -7.45 14.31
C LYS A 118 6.89 -6.16 15.00
N GLY A 119 6.21 -5.04 14.73
CA GLY A 119 6.54 -3.73 15.29
C GLY A 119 7.56 -2.94 14.46
N VAL A 120 7.55 -1.64 14.66
CA VAL A 120 8.34 -0.71 13.85
C VAL A 120 9.85 -0.92 13.99
N ASP A 121 10.34 -1.33 15.16
CA ASP A 121 11.77 -1.60 15.37
C ASP A 121 12.25 -2.77 14.51
N TYR A 122 11.46 -3.85 14.43
CA TYR A 122 11.78 -4.99 13.59
C TYR A 122 11.80 -4.63 12.09
N LEU A 123 10.82 -3.84 11.64
CA LEU A 123 10.79 -3.34 10.26
C LEU A 123 12.03 -2.50 9.95
N VAL A 124 12.40 -1.57 10.83
CA VAL A 124 13.58 -0.70 10.66
C VAL A 124 14.85 -1.52 10.54
N GLU A 125 15.02 -2.55 11.35
CA GLU A 125 16.19 -3.44 11.26
C GLU A 125 16.25 -4.20 9.92
N ASN A 126 15.14 -4.55 9.32
CA ASN A 126 15.10 -5.15 7.99
C ASN A 126 15.38 -4.12 6.89
N VAL A 127 14.79 -2.93 7.00
CA VAL A 127 15.01 -1.83 6.04
C VAL A 127 16.47 -1.41 6.00
N LYS A 128 17.19 -1.38 7.13
CA LYS A 128 18.63 -1.08 7.17
C LYS A 128 19.49 -2.07 6.39
N LYS A 129 19.01 -3.31 6.19
CA LYS A 129 19.75 -4.38 5.50
C LYS A 129 19.49 -4.41 3.99
N THR A 130 18.45 -3.72 3.51
CA THR A 130 18.07 -3.76 2.09
C THR A 130 19.10 -3.10 1.20
N ARG A 131 19.28 -3.65 0.02
CA ARG A 131 20.09 -3.10 -1.09
C ARG A 131 19.22 -2.52 -2.20
N PHE A 132 17.92 -2.45 -1.98
CA PHE A 132 16.98 -1.93 -2.97
C PHE A 132 17.30 -0.47 -3.32
N GLY A 133 17.69 -0.22 -4.56
CA GLY A 133 18.06 1.11 -5.04
C GLY A 133 16.87 1.92 -5.61
N GLY A 134 15.62 1.54 -5.35
CA GLY A 134 14.42 2.30 -5.69
C GLY A 134 13.92 3.11 -4.50
N VAL A 135 12.79 3.79 -4.67
CA VAL A 135 12.13 4.51 -3.58
C VAL A 135 11.41 3.52 -2.65
N LEU A 136 11.71 3.59 -1.37
CA LEU A 136 11.06 2.78 -0.34
C LEU A 136 10.04 3.63 0.42
N GLY A 137 8.75 3.30 0.27
CA GLY A 137 7.68 3.81 1.10
C GLY A 137 7.52 2.98 2.38
N ILE A 138 7.27 3.63 3.50
CA ILE A 138 6.94 2.95 4.76
C ILE A 138 5.55 3.36 5.21
N ASN A 139 4.65 2.40 5.22
CA ASN A 139 3.26 2.58 5.60
C ASN A 139 3.12 2.35 7.10
N ILE A 140 2.60 3.34 7.81
CA ILE A 140 2.45 3.33 9.26
C ILE A 140 1.00 3.43 9.68
N GLY A 141 0.68 2.85 10.83
CA GLY A 141 -0.68 2.83 11.35
C GLY A 141 -0.72 2.71 12.87
N LYS A 142 -1.94 2.84 13.41
CA LYS A 142 -2.25 2.74 14.82
C LYS A 142 -2.32 1.28 15.29
N ASN A 143 -1.82 0.97 16.47
CA ASN A 143 -2.07 -0.32 17.14
C ASN A 143 -3.58 -0.52 17.38
N LYS A 144 -4.00 -1.78 17.39
CA LYS A 144 -5.42 -2.16 17.59
C LYS A 144 -5.95 -1.73 18.95
N ASP A 145 -5.13 -1.88 19.96
CA ASP A 145 -5.45 -1.61 21.38
C ASP A 145 -5.27 -0.13 21.79
N THR A 146 -4.65 0.70 20.96
CA THR A 146 -4.57 2.15 21.19
C THR A 146 -5.96 2.77 20.93
N PRO A 147 -6.56 3.51 21.90
CA PRO A 147 -7.78 4.27 21.67
C PRO A 147 -7.66 5.22 20.47
N VAL A 148 -8.78 5.51 19.80
CA VAL A 148 -8.76 6.37 18.59
C VAL A 148 -8.26 7.77 18.93
N GLU A 149 -8.63 8.30 20.10
CA GLU A 149 -8.26 9.61 20.61
C GLU A 149 -6.74 9.76 20.83
N GLN A 150 -6.06 8.64 21.11
CA GLN A 150 -4.60 8.56 21.27
C GLN A 150 -3.90 8.07 20.00
N GLY A 151 -4.67 7.80 18.95
CA GLY A 151 -4.17 7.18 17.71
C GLY A 151 -3.04 7.96 17.06
N LYS A 152 -3.05 9.30 17.13
CA LYS A 152 -1.98 10.15 16.57
C LYS A 152 -0.59 9.84 17.14
N ASP A 153 -0.50 9.48 18.42
CA ASP A 153 0.78 9.20 19.07
C ASP A 153 1.47 7.99 18.42
N ASP A 154 0.72 6.98 18.05
CA ASP A 154 1.25 5.81 17.35
C ASP A 154 1.87 6.17 16.00
N TYR A 155 1.25 7.10 15.24
CA TYR A 155 1.83 7.60 13.99
C TYR A 155 3.12 8.39 14.24
N LEU A 156 3.15 9.25 15.26
CA LEU A 156 4.33 10.07 15.59
C LEU A 156 5.50 9.20 16.05
N ILE A 157 5.23 8.16 16.86
CA ILE A 157 6.24 7.17 17.28
C ILE A 157 6.81 6.43 16.06
N CYS A 158 5.95 5.96 15.17
CA CYS A 158 6.41 5.30 13.95
C CYS A 158 7.22 6.26 13.07
N MET A 159 6.75 7.51 12.87
CA MET A 159 7.46 8.51 12.07
C MET A 159 8.88 8.74 12.59
N ASP A 160 9.07 8.94 13.90
CA ASP A 160 10.40 9.17 14.49
C ASP A 160 11.38 8.05 14.15
N LYS A 161 10.92 6.80 14.17
CA LYS A 161 11.75 5.63 13.91
C LYS A 161 12.03 5.38 12.42
N VAL A 162 11.03 5.58 11.54
CA VAL A 162 11.17 5.22 10.13
C VAL A 162 11.74 6.35 9.28
N TYR A 163 11.68 7.61 9.73
CA TYR A 163 12.03 8.80 8.95
C TYR A 163 13.40 8.75 8.29
N PRO A 164 14.49 8.37 8.98
CA PRO A 164 15.83 8.31 8.37
C PRO A 164 15.92 7.32 7.21
N HIS A 165 15.08 6.30 7.22
CA HIS A 165 15.15 5.14 6.34
C HIS A 165 14.13 5.15 5.20
N ALA A 166 13.10 5.99 5.30
CA ALA A 166 12.04 6.10 4.31
C ALA A 166 12.44 7.00 3.13
N GLY A 167 11.99 6.62 1.93
CA GLY A 167 11.89 7.52 0.80
C GLY A 167 10.64 8.41 0.93
N TYR A 168 9.49 7.81 1.29
CA TYR A 168 8.30 8.52 1.73
C TYR A 168 7.59 7.74 2.86
N ILE A 169 6.72 8.40 3.60
CA ILE A 169 5.92 7.79 4.67
C ILE A 169 4.45 7.83 4.26
N ALA A 170 3.76 6.68 4.34
CA ALA A 170 2.33 6.57 4.07
C ALA A 170 1.55 6.46 5.38
N ILE A 171 0.65 7.41 5.64
CA ILE A 171 -0.22 7.44 6.81
C ILE A 171 -1.50 6.67 6.50
N ASN A 172 -1.66 5.50 7.12
CA ASN A 172 -2.79 4.62 6.84
C ASN A 172 -3.94 4.86 7.84
N ILE A 173 -4.93 5.65 7.43
CA ILE A 173 -6.14 5.94 8.19
C ILE A 173 -7.39 5.24 7.61
N SER A 174 -7.22 4.36 6.64
CA SER A 174 -8.31 3.86 5.78
C SER A 174 -8.61 2.37 5.92
N SER A 175 -7.92 1.62 6.80
CA SER A 175 -8.19 0.20 6.98
C SER A 175 -9.58 -0.03 7.59
N PRO A 176 -10.42 -0.89 6.97
CA PRO A 176 -11.70 -1.28 7.56
C PRO A 176 -11.56 -2.30 8.69
N ASN A 177 -10.36 -2.80 8.94
CA ASN A 177 -10.09 -3.96 9.79
C ASN A 177 -9.53 -3.59 11.17
N THR A 178 -9.39 -2.29 11.46
CA THR A 178 -8.99 -1.74 12.75
C THR A 178 -10.15 -0.89 13.29
N PRO A 179 -10.70 -1.21 14.45
CA PRO A 179 -11.86 -0.50 14.99
C PRO A 179 -11.63 1.02 15.09
N GLY A 180 -12.61 1.79 14.63
CA GLY A 180 -12.61 3.24 14.68
C GLY A 180 -11.58 3.96 13.79
N LEU A 181 -10.69 3.23 13.08
CA LEU A 181 -9.61 3.88 12.33
C LEU A 181 -10.11 4.83 11.25
N ARG A 182 -11.18 4.46 10.54
CA ARG A 182 -11.74 5.28 9.46
C ARG A 182 -12.36 6.60 9.95
N SER A 183 -12.69 6.73 11.26
CA SER A 183 -13.15 8.02 11.80
C SER A 183 -12.06 9.10 11.78
N LEU A 184 -10.79 8.70 11.71
CA LEU A 184 -9.67 9.64 11.53
C LEU A 184 -9.60 10.27 10.14
N GLN A 185 -10.46 9.87 9.20
CA GLN A 185 -10.50 10.45 7.84
C GLN A 185 -11.38 11.71 7.76
N TYR A 186 -12.07 12.11 8.83
CA TYR A 186 -13.09 13.14 8.77
C TYR A 186 -12.94 14.22 9.83
N GLY A 187 -13.36 15.43 9.45
CA GLY A 187 -13.55 16.57 10.36
C GLY A 187 -12.31 16.93 11.17
N GLU A 188 -12.53 17.37 12.40
CA GLU A 188 -11.47 17.81 13.32
C GLU A 188 -10.42 16.71 13.60
N ALA A 189 -10.83 15.44 13.64
CA ALA A 189 -9.91 14.34 13.88
C ALA A 189 -8.87 14.19 12.77
N LEU A 190 -9.26 14.42 11.52
CA LEU A 190 -8.33 14.45 10.39
C LEU A 190 -7.40 15.65 10.50
N ASP A 191 -7.92 16.85 10.72
CA ASP A 191 -7.13 18.08 10.79
C ASP A 191 -6.11 18.03 11.94
N ASP A 192 -6.50 17.56 13.12
CA ASP A 192 -5.60 17.37 14.28
C ASP A 192 -4.47 16.38 13.96
N LEU A 193 -4.80 15.27 13.31
CA LEU A 193 -3.80 14.29 12.92
C LEU A 193 -2.83 14.87 11.89
N LEU A 194 -3.33 15.53 10.85
CA LEU A 194 -2.50 16.10 9.78
C LEU A 194 -1.59 17.21 10.32
N LEU A 195 -2.10 18.06 11.21
CA LEU A 195 -1.29 19.09 11.88
C LEU A 195 -0.15 18.45 12.68
N ALA A 196 -0.44 17.44 13.49
CA ALA A 196 0.58 16.73 14.27
C ALA A 196 1.64 16.07 13.38
N ILE A 197 1.21 15.41 12.29
CA ILE A 197 2.10 14.79 11.29
C ILE A 197 3.02 15.83 10.64
N LYS A 198 2.49 16.99 10.23
CA LYS A 198 3.31 18.05 9.60
C LYS A 198 4.29 18.70 10.57
N ASN A 199 3.87 18.92 11.80
CA ASN A 199 4.78 19.41 12.85
C ASN A 199 5.93 18.41 13.07
N LYS A 200 5.61 17.11 13.18
CA LYS A 200 6.61 16.05 13.33
C LYS A 200 7.51 15.93 12.10
N GLN A 201 6.96 16.04 10.89
CA GLN A 201 7.74 16.04 9.65
C GLN A 201 8.76 17.20 9.64
N THR A 202 8.36 18.39 10.10
CA THR A 202 9.25 19.56 10.18
C THR A 202 10.36 19.33 11.20
N GLU A 203 10.03 18.86 12.41
CA GLU A 203 11.01 18.49 13.43
C GLU A 203 12.05 17.48 12.91
N LEU A 204 11.56 16.41 12.26
CA LEU A 204 12.42 15.34 11.75
C LEU A 204 13.25 15.77 10.54
N LYS A 205 12.70 16.64 9.68
CA LYS A 205 13.46 17.27 8.58
C LYS A 205 14.67 18.02 9.13
N ASP A 206 14.47 18.83 10.17
CA ASP A 206 15.54 19.62 10.77
C ASP A 206 16.56 18.72 11.52
N LYS A 207 16.07 17.73 12.24
CA LYS A 207 16.90 16.74 12.95
C LYS A 207 17.80 15.93 12.02
N HIS A 208 17.26 15.47 10.88
CA HIS A 208 17.95 14.58 9.95
C HIS A 208 18.52 15.27 8.71
N GLN A 209 18.31 16.60 8.55
CA GLN A 209 18.70 17.37 7.36
C GLN A 209 18.26 16.72 6.05
N LYS A 210 17.07 16.10 6.08
CA LYS A 210 16.48 15.34 4.98
C LYS A 210 14.97 15.56 4.97
N TYR A 211 14.41 15.95 3.80
CA TYR A 211 12.96 15.98 3.63
C TYR A 211 12.45 14.62 3.21
N VAL A 212 11.51 14.04 3.94
CA VAL A 212 10.81 12.81 3.61
C VAL A 212 9.34 13.14 3.39
N PRO A 213 8.83 13.02 2.15
CA PRO A 213 7.43 13.31 1.87
C PRO A 213 6.47 12.39 2.61
N VAL A 214 5.29 12.93 2.93
CA VAL A 214 4.20 12.21 3.59
C VAL A 214 3.01 12.11 2.66
N ALA A 215 2.51 10.89 2.44
CA ALA A 215 1.28 10.62 1.71
C ALA A 215 0.20 10.04 2.64
N VAL A 216 -1.06 10.41 2.43
CA VAL A 216 -2.19 9.88 3.21
C VAL A 216 -2.96 8.86 2.39
N LYS A 217 -3.21 7.67 2.96
CA LYS A 217 -3.94 6.59 2.27
C LYS A 217 -5.41 6.57 2.69
N ILE A 218 -6.30 6.79 1.70
CA ILE A 218 -7.74 6.94 1.89
C ILE A 218 -8.53 5.69 1.51
N ALA A 219 -9.76 5.57 2.02
CA ALA A 219 -10.71 4.52 1.68
C ALA A 219 -11.38 4.78 0.32
N PRO A 220 -11.93 3.73 -0.34
CA PRO A 220 -12.74 3.90 -1.54
C PRO A 220 -14.22 4.18 -1.24
N ASP A 221 -14.68 3.86 -0.03
CA ASP A 221 -16.08 3.92 0.36
C ASP A 221 -16.39 5.31 0.96
N LEU A 222 -16.24 6.36 0.15
CA LEU A 222 -16.43 7.77 0.54
C LEU A 222 -17.59 8.38 -0.23
N SER A 223 -18.39 9.23 0.44
CA SER A 223 -19.32 10.13 -0.25
C SER A 223 -18.57 11.25 -0.98
N GLU A 224 -19.26 11.98 -1.81
CA GLU A 224 -18.67 13.11 -2.53
C GLU A 224 -18.23 14.21 -1.56
N GLU A 225 -19.06 14.53 -0.57
CA GLU A 225 -18.79 15.53 0.47
C GLU A 225 -17.57 15.13 1.31
N GLU A 226 -17.47 13.86 1.69
CA GLU A 226 -16.32 13.33 2.43
C GLU A 226 -15.03 13.43 1.62
N LEU A 227 -15.09 13.14 0.32
CA LEU A 227 -13.94 13.23 -0.57
C LEU A 227 -13.44 14.67 -0.71
N ILE A 228 -14.36 15.63 -0.88
CA ILE A 228 -14.04 17.07 -0.94
C ILE A 228 -13.39 17.51 0.37
N GLN A 229 -13.97 17.19 1.51
CA GLN A 229 -13.43 17.56 2.82
C GLN A 229 -12.01 16.99 3.02
N ILE A 230 -11.78 15.72 2.64
CA ILE A 230 -10.45 15.12 2.70
C ILE A 230 -9.46 15.87 1.80
N ALA A 231 -9.85 16.15 0.54
CA ALA A 231 -8.99 16.85 -0.39
C ALA A 231 -8.59 18.24 0.13
N ASP A 232 -9.55 19.01 0.67
CA ASP A 232 -9.33 20.33 1.25
C ASP A 232 -8.40 20.28 2.48
N SER A 233 -8.60 19.29 3.37
CA SER A 233 -7.74 19.10 4.55
C SER A 233 -6.31 18.75 4.16
N LEU A 234 -6.12 17.84 3.19
CA LEU A 234 -4.79 17.46 2.69
C LEU A 234 -4.04 18.69 2.11
N VAL A 235 -4.74 19.52 1.33
CA VAL A 235 -4.16 20.74 0.74
C VAL A 235 -3.84 21.77 1.82
N ARG A 236 -4.78 22.03 2.74
CA ARG A 236 -4.63 23.00 3.83
C ARG A 236 -3.44 22.69 4.72
N HIS A 237 -3.21 21.42 4.99
CA HIS A 237 -2.09 20.96 5.81
C HIS A 237 -0.81 20.69 5.01
N ASN A 238 -0.75 21.04 3.71
CA ASN A 238 0.42 20.84 2.85
C ASN A 238 0.96 19.40 2.90
N ILE A 239 0.08 18.41 2.81
CA ILE A 239 0.46 17.01 2.64
C ILE A 239 1.11 16.83 1.26
N ASP A 240 2.07 15.92 1.12
CA ASP A 240 2.90 15.81 -0.09
C ASP A 240 2.27 14.92 -1.17
N GLY A 241 1.31 14.05 -0.80
CA GLY A 241 0.62 13.17 -1.75
C GLY A 241 -0.55 12.42 -1.12
N VAL A 242 -1.36 11.78 -1.96
CA VAL A 242 -2.47 10.94 -1.51
C VAL A 242 -2.43 9.59 -2.20
N ILE A 243 -2.72 8.51 -1.45
CA ILE A 243 -2.80 7.14 -1.97
C ILE A 243 -4.27 6.74 -2.03
N ALA A 244 -4.79 6.58 -3.23
CA ALA A 244 -6.17 6.23 -3.50
C ALA A 244 -6.23 4.91 -4.32
N THR A 245 -6.73 3.79 -3.74
CA THR A 245 -7.46 3.65 -2.47
C THR A 245 -7.00 2.43 -1.68
N ASN A 246 -7.49 2.30 -0.44
CA ASN A 246 -7.48 1.06 0.33
C ASN A 246 -8.54 0.09 -0.24
N THR A 247 -8.89 -0.97 0.49
CA THR A 247 -9.90 -1.98 0.14
C THR A 247 -11.32 -1.50 0.45
N THR A 248 -12.33 -2.04 -0.27
CA THR A 248 -13.74 -1.68 -0.12
C THR A 248 -14.52 -2.63 0.78
N LEU A 249 -15.57 -2.14 1.41
CA LEU A 249 -16.60 -2.92 2.09
C LEU A 249 -17.76 -3.31 1.14
N ASP A 250 -17.84 -2.77 -0.06
CA ASP A 250 -18.86 -3.14 -1.05
C ASP A 250 -18.69 -4.60 -1.50
N ARG A 251 -19.82 -5.30 -1.61
CA ARG A 251 -19.91 -6.71 -1.99
C ARG A 251 -20.74 -6.97 -3.25
N LYS A 252 -21.27 -5.89 -3.89
CA LYS A 252 -22.19 -6.01 -5.02
C LYS A 252 -21.65 -6.89 -6.14
N LEU A 253 -20.36 -6.72 -6.47
CA LEU A 253 -19.73 -7.46 -7.57
C LEU A 253 -19.33 -8.90 -7.23
N ILE A 254 -19.52 -9.33 -5.98
CA ILE A 254 -19.20 -10.69 -5.54
C ILE A 254 -20.41 -11.42 -4.93
N GLN A 255 -21.61 -10.86 -5.06
CA GLN A 255 -22.83 -11.50 -4.56
C GLN A 255 -23.02 -12.89 -5.21
N GLY A 256 -23.31 -13.88 -4.36
CA GLY A 256 -23.48 -15.28 -4.80
C GLY A 256 -22.18 -16.05 -5.04
N LEU A 257 -21.02 -15.40 -4.99
CA LEU A 257 -19.72 -16.08 -5.09
C LEU A 257 -19.26 -16.61 -3.74
N ASN A 258 -18.29 -17.55 -3.79
CA ASN A 258 -17.67 -18.08 -2.58
C ASN A 258 -17.06 -16.93 -1.75
N HIS A 259 -17.20 -17.03 -0.43
CA HIS A 259 -16.72 -16.04 0.55
C HIS A 259 -17.38 -14.66 0.51
N CYS A 260 -18.44 -14.42 -0.31
CA CYS A 260 -19.10 -13.10 -0.38
C CYS A 260 -19.60 -12.57 0.98
N GLY A 261 -20.01 -13.47 1.90
CA GLY A 261 -20.44 -13.13 3.27
C GLY A 261 -19.32 -12.87 4.26
N GLN A 262 -18.04 -13.00 3.88
CA GLN A 262 -16.93 -12.74 4.78
C GLN A 262 -16.75 -11.24 5.05
N THR A 263 -16.54 -10.89 6.31
CA THR A 263 -16.19 -9.53 6.73
C THR A 263 -14.75 -9.19 6.34
N GLY A 264 -14.46 -7.89 6.19
CA GLY A 264 -13.13 -7.38 5.84
C GLY A 264 -13.14 -6.54 4.58
N GLY A 265 -11.97 -6.13 4.13
CA GLY A 265 -11.79 -5.33 2.91
C GLY A 265 -11.65 -6.21 1.66
N LEU A 266 -12.42 -5.90 0.60
CA LEU A 266 -12.33 -6.53 -0.72
C LEU A 266 -11.34 -5.77 -1.60
N SER A 267 -10.43 -6.49 -2.22
CA SER A 267 -9.43 -5.98 -3.18
C SER A 267 -9.42 -6.82 -4.47
N GLY A 268 -8.63 -6.41 -5.44
CA GLY A 268 -8.54 -7.06 -6.75
C GLY A 268 -9.52 -6.45 -7.76
N ARG A 269 -9.79 -7.18 -8.85
CA ARG A 269 -10.61 -6.69 -9.98
C ARG A 269 -11.95 -6.06 -9.56
N PRO A 270 -12.69 -6.57 -8.56
CA PRO A 270 -13.96 -5.94 -8.14
C PRO A 270 -13.80 -4.48 -7.66
N LEU A 271 -12.61 -4.07 -7.23
CA LEU A 271 -12.33 -2.71 -6.77
C LEU A 271 -11.93 -1.75 -7.92
N GLN A 272 -11.68 -2.24 -9.14
CA GLN A 272 -11.08 -1.46 -10.23
C GLN A 272 -11.89 -0.19 -10.55
N THR A 273 -13.15 -0.35 -10.86
CA THR A 273 -14.02 0.77 -11.31
C THR A 273 -14.22 1.80 -10.21
N SER A 274 -14.57 1.37 -9.00
CA SER A 274 -14.83 2.29 -7.88
C SER A 274 -13.58 3.07 -7.47
N SER A 275 -12.41 2.41 -7.39
CA SER A 275 -11.17 3.13 -7.07
C SER A 275 -10.72 4.08 -8.20
N THR A 276 -10.99 3.75 -9.47
CA THR A 276 -10.71 4.66 -10.60
C THR A 276 -11.60 5.91 -10.54
N GLU A 277 -12.86 5.72 -10.18
CA GLU A 277 -13.79 6.86 -10.02
C GLU A 277 -13.38 7.78 -8.86
N ILE A 278 -12.98 7.21 -7.71
CA ILE A 278 -12.43 8.01 -6.60
C ILE A 278 -11.18 8.79 -7.03
N ILE A 279 -10.28 8.17 -7.79
CA ILE A 279 -9.07 8.85 -8.29
C ILE A 279 -9.46 10.01 -9.21
N ARG A 280 -10.42 9.81 -10.12
CA ARG A 280 -10.86 10.84 -11.07
C ARG A 280 -11.46 12.04 -10.34
N ARG A 281 -12.38 11.82 -9.39
CA ARG A 281 -12.99 12.89 -8.59
C ARG A 281 -11.94 13.60 -7.73
N LEU A 282 -11.09 12.82 -7.05
CA LEU A 282 -10.01 13.40 -6.25
C LEU A 282 -9.05 14.25 -7.09
N SER A 283 -8.74 13.82 -8.32
CA SER A 283 -7.91 14.60 -9.25
C SER A 283 -8.56 15.94 -9.64
N GLN A 284 -9.88 15.94 -9.84
CA GLN A 284 -10.65 17.17 -10.11
C GLN A 284 -10.61 18.12 -8.92
N GLU A 285 -10.88 17.61 -7.70
CA GLU A 285 -10.87 18.43 -6.48
C GLU A 285 -9.47 18.95 -6.16
N LEU A 286 -8.46 18.14 -6.31
CA LEU A 286 -7.08 18.55 -6.07
C LEU A 286 -6.53 19.52 -7.13
N ALA A 287 -7.03 19.48 -8.35
CA ALA A 287 -6.64 20.38 -9.45
C ALA A 287 -5.12 20.51 -9.61
N GLY A 288 -4.39 19.40 -9.50
CA GLY A 288 -2.93 19.34 -9.61
C GLY A 288 -2.13 19.80 -8.37
N ARG A 289 -2.80 20.21 -7.28
CA ARG A 289 -2.13 20.68 -6.03
C ARG A 289 -1.41 19.58 -5.29
N LEU A 290 -1.82 18.33 -5.45
CA LEU A 290 -1.24 17.14 -4.81
C LEU A 290 -1.18 15.99 -5.81
N PRO A 291 -0.07 15.23 -5.90
CA PRO A 291 -0.01 14.03 -6.70
C PRO A 291 -0.79 12.88 -6.05
N ILE A 292 -1.33 12.01 -6.90
CA ILE A 292 -2.10 10.83 -6.51
C ILE A 292 -1.31 9.57 -6.84
N ILE A 293 -1.18 8.66 -5.89
CA ILE A 293 -0.72 7.28 -6.12
C ILE A 293 -1.97 6.40 -6.25
N GLY A 294 -2.25 5.90 -7.45
CA GLY A 294 -3.44 5.13 -7.76
C GLY A 294 -3.30 3.66 -7.36
N VAL A 295 -4.25 3.14 -6.58
CA VAL A 295 -4.27 1.75 -6.11
C VAL A 295 -5.68 1.19 -6.18
N GLY A 296 -5.82 -0.09 -6.52
CA GLY A 296 -7.09 -0.82 -6.48
C GLY A 296 -7.48 -1.40 -7.84
N GLY A 297 -7.53 -2.74 -7.92
CA GLY A 297 -7.98 -3.47 -9.08
C GLY A 297 -7.07 -3.46 -10.30
N ILE A 298 -5.80 -3.06 -10.17
CA ILE A 298 -4.85 -3.09 -11.28
C ILE A 298 -4.36 -4.53 -11.48
N ASP A 299 -4.84 -5.16 -12.55
CA ASP A 299 -4.51 -6.54 -12.94
C ASP A 299 -4.00 -6.64 -14.40
N SER A 300 -3.90 -5.51 -15.09
CA SER A 300 -3.51 -5.41 -16.49
C SER A 300 -2.91 -4.03 -16.81
N LEU A 301 -2.29 -3.92 -17.99
CA LEU A 301 -1.85 -2.62 -18.53
C LEU A 301 -3.03 -1.65 -18.71
N VAL A 302 -4.19 -2.17 -19.16
CA VAL A 302 -5.39 -1.33 -19.37
C VAL A 302 -5.82 -0.71 -18.04
N ALA A 303 -5.94 -1.52 -16.99
CA ALA A 303 -6.30 -1.03 -15.66
C ALA A 303 -5.28 -0.03 -15.09
N ALA A 304 -3.99 -0.22 -15.38
CA ALA A 304 -2.95 0.74 -14.98
C ALA A 304 -3.10 2.09 -15.71
N ARG A 305 -3.33 2.06 -17.03
CA ARG A 305 -3.57 3.27 -17.83
C ARG A 305 -4.82 4.04 -17.40
N GLU A 306 -5.92 3.34 -17.14
CA GLU A 306 -7.15 3.95 -16.64
C GLU A 306 -6.91 4.74 -15.33
N LYS A 307 -6.05 4.26 -14.42
CA LYS A 307 -5.67 4.99 -13.22
C LYS A 307 -4.87 6.26 -13.55
N MET A 308 -3.92 6.16 -14.47
CA MET A 308 -3.10 7.32 -14.91
C MET A 308 -3.98 8.36 -15.61
N GLU A 309 -4.87 7.94 -16.51
CA GLU A 309 -5.84 8.80 -17.20
C GLU A 309 -6.85 9.43 -16.24
N ALA A 310 -7.16 8.76 -15.14
CA ALA A 310 -8.00 9.32 -14.07
C ALA A 310 -7.26 10.38 -13.21
N GLY A 311 -5.94 10.56 -13.40
CA GLY A 311 -5.14 11.58 -12.74
C GLY A 311 -4.10 11.06 -11.76
N ALA A 312 -3.85 9.75 -11.69
CA ALA A 312 -2.76 9.21 -10.88
C ALA A 312 -1.40 9.54 -11.49
N SER A 313 -0.44 9.94 -10.67
CA SER A 313 0.96 10.17 -11.07
C SER A 313 1.80 8.88 -10.99
N LEU A 314 1.46 7.98 -10.09
CA LEU A 314 2.06 6.68 -9.86
C LEU A 314 0.95 5.66 -9.63
N VAL A 315 1.25 4.37 -9.82
CA VAL A 315 0.30 3.28 -9.55
C VAL A 315 0.93 2.19 -8.71
N GLN A 316 0.11 1.52 -7.88
CA GLN A 316 0.55 0.37 -7.06
C GLN A 316 -0.33 -0.84 -7.32
N ILE A 317 0.27 -2.02 -7.33
CA ILE A 317 -0.43 -3.31 -7.43
C ILE A 317 -0.28 -4.13 -6.14
N TYR A 318 -1.29 -4.95 -5.85
CA TYR A 318 -1.31 -5.94 -4.78
C TYR A 318 -1.94 -7.24 -5.26
N SER A 319 -3.28 -7.32 -5.33
CA SER A 319 -4.00 -8.53 -5.74
C SER A 319 -3.67 -8.95 -7.16
N GLY A 320 -3.56 -8.01 -8.10
CA GLY A 320 -3.14 -8.30 -9.47
C GLY A 320 -1.77 -9.00 -9.53
N PHE A 321 -0.82 -8.58 -8.68
CA PHE A 321 0.48 -9.27 -8.58
C PHE A 321 0.33 -10.71 -8.06
N ILE A 322 -0.56 -10.98 -7.09
CA ILE A 322 -0.83 -12.33 -6.58
C ILE A 322 -1.46 -13.22 -7.67
N PHE A 323 -2.33 -12.68 -8.51
CA PHE A 323 -3.00 -13.47 -9.55
C PHE A 323 -2.16 -13.65 -10.82
N HIS A 324 -1.34 -12.67 -11.21
CA HIS A 324 -0.60 -12.65 -12.49
C HIS A 324 0.92 -12.78 -12.34
N GLY A 325 1.45 -12.56 -11.13
CA GLY A 325 2.88 -12.70 -10.82
C GLY A 325 3.76 -11.61 -11.41
N PRO A 326 5.08 -11.82 -11.44
CA PRO A 326 6.05 -10.82 -11.88
C PRO A 326 5.87 -10.37 -13.35
N ARG A 327 5.27 -11.20 -14.20
CA ARG A 327 5.01 -10.84 -15.60
C ARG A 327 4.16 -9.58 -15.73
N LEU A 328 3.19 -9.40 -14.84
CA LEU A 328 2.34 -8.21 -14.81
C LEU A 328 3.17 -6.93 -14.66
N ILE A 329 4.22 -6.95 -13.84
CA ILE A 329 5.12 -5.81 -13.66
C ILE A 329 5.77 -5.44 -14.99
N LYS A 330 6.33 -6.43 -15.69
CA LYS A 330 7.00 -6.22 -16.97
C LYS A 330 6.03 -5.69 -18.03
N ASP A 331 4.85 -6.31 -18.13
CA ASP A 331 3.83 -5.94 -19.12
C ASP A 331 3.36 -4.48 -18.90
N ILE A 332 3.14 -4.07 -17.66
CA ILE A 332 2.76 -2.68 -17.33
C ILE A 332 3.93 -1.74 -17.60
N VAL A 333 5.11 -1.97 -17.01
CA VAL A 333 6.24 -1.02 -17.09
C VAL A 333 6.72 -0.84 -18.52
N THR A 334 6.66 -1.89 -19.35
CA THR A 334 7.07 -1.78 -20.76
C THR A 334 6.17 -0.87 -21.58
N HIS A 335 4.88 -0.80 -21.28
CA HIS A 335 3.90 -0.18 -22.15
C HIS A 335 3.12 1.00 -21.54
N ILE A 336 3.26 1.26 -20.24
CA ILE A 336 2.60 2.40 -19.55
C ILE A 336 3.15 3.74 -20.03
#